data_e6b687ec89b7517fb25f3f1f84ab6544
#
_entry.id   e6b687ec89b7517fb25f3f1f84ab6544
#
_cell.length_a   1.000
_cell.length_b   1.000
_cell.length_c   1.000
_cell.angle_alpha   90.00
_cell.angle_beta   90.00
_cell.angle_gamma   90.00
#
_symmetry.space_group_name_H-M   'P 1'
#
loop_
_entity.id
_entity.type
_entity.pdbx_description
1 polymer ?
#
loop_
_entity_poly.entity_id
_entity_poly.type
_entity_poly.pdbx_seq_one_letter_code
_entity_poly.pdbx_strand_id
1 'polypeptide(L)'
;MASAKSYSIYQIDLPKLPEAVVFVNGILARDRAGFFWMWKNVFWIRSATAKAEGCVQVKTGICGPNEVVMVSYWRFEHDLKQFFRGEAHRQMMQFVMKNPNSLCLYNETYRPQYSGKYSHEPQGMATLYPSLAK
;
A
#
# COMPACT_ATOMS: atom_id res chain seq x y z
N MET A 1 -36.22 18.61 -5.87
CA MET A 1 -35.14 17.78 -6.37
C MET A 1 -33.80 18.34 -5.92
N ALA A 2 -33.03 17.53 -5.23
CA ALA A 2 -31.72 17.98 -4.84
C ALA A 2 -30.87 18.22 -6.09
N SER A 3 -30.31 19.39 -6.24
CA SER A 3 -29.36 19.65 -7.30
C SER A 3 -28.21 18.66 -7.19
N ALA A 4 -27.86 18.00 -8.26
CA ALA A 4 -26.66 17.18 -8.29
C ALA A 4 -25.48 18.07 -7.89
N LYS A 5 -24.83 17.73 -6.80
CA LYS A 5 -23.59 18.44 -6.46
C LYS A 5 -22.60 18.16 -7.58
N SER A 6 -22.27 19.22 -8.33
CA SER A 6 -21.19 19.10 -9.28
C SER A 6 -19.89 18.88 -8.50
N TYR A 7 -19.09 17.95 -8.95
CA TYR A 7 -17.75 17.79 -8.41
C TYR A 7 -16.74 18.07 -9.53
N SER A 8 -15.61 18.60 -9.13
CA SER A 8 -14.55 18.89 -10.10
C SER A 8 -13.58 17.71 -10.11
N ILE A 9 -13.22 17.30 -11.30
CA ILE A 9 -12.07 16.40 -11.45
C ILE A 9 -10.84 17.28 -11.55
N TYR A 10 -9.89 17.08 -10.67
CA TYR A 10 -8.65 17.84 -10.70
C TYR A 10 -7.46 16.92 -10.92
N GLN A 11 -6.36 17.51 -11.35
CA GLN A 11 -5.18 16.78 -11.77
C GLN A 11 -3.97 17.24 -10.95
N ILE A 12 -3.17 16.29 -10.52
CA ILE A 12 -1.92 16.56 -9.81
C ILE A 12 -0.79 15.96 -10.62
N ASP A 13 0.25 16.75 -10.84
CA ASP A 13 1.43 16.31 -11.59
C ASP A 13 2.33 15.46 -10.68
N LEU A 14 2.11 14.17 -10.69
CA LEU A 14 2.87 13.24 -9.86
C LEU A 14 4.36 13.12 -10.25
N PRO A 15 4.76 13.27 -11.52
CA PRO A 15 6.18 13.27 -11.87
C PRO A 15 7.04 14.31 -11.19
N LYS A 16 6.45 15.31 -10.56
CA LYS A 16 7.18 16.27 -9.73
C LYS A 16 7.69 15.66 -8.42
N LEU A 17 7.39 14.39 -8.16
CA LEU A 17 7.85 13.68 -6.97
C LEU A 17 8.82 12.58 -7.38
N PRO A 18 10.03 12.90 -7.87
CA PRO A 18 10.91 11.88 -8.46
C PRO A 18 11.36 10.79 -7.49
N GLU A 19 11.36 11.07 -6.19
CA GLU A 19 11.77 10.11 -5.17
C GLU A 19 10.62 9.24 -4.66
N ALA A 20 9.38 9.55 -5.05
CA ALA A 20 8.21 8.85 -4.57
C ALA A 20 8.05 7.51 -5.28
N VAL A 21 7.61 6.51 -4.53
CA VAL A 21 7.38 5.17 -5.07
C VAL A 21 6.08 4.61 -4.56
N VAL A 22 5.49 3.73 -5.36
CA VAL A 22 4.31 2.94 -5.00
C VAL A 22 4.76 1.50 -4.85
N PHE A 23 4.48 0.92 -3.70
CA PHE A 23 4.84 -0.46 -3.42
C PHE A 23 3.58 -1.32 -3.41
N VAL A 24 3.54 -2.30 -4.28
CA VAL A 24 2.44 -3.26 -4.37
C VAL A 24 2.96 -4.58 -3.85
N ASN A 25 2.34 -5.11 -2.82
CA ASN A 25 2.71 -6.42 -2.30
C ASN A 25 1.47 -7.25 -2.03
N GLY A 26 1.60 -8.55 -2.25
CA GLY A 26 0.49 -9.46 -2.04
C GLY A 26 0.89 -10.69 -1.27
N ILE A 27 -0.10 -11.25 -0.61
CA ILE A 27 0.01 -12.51 0.14
C ILE A 27 -1.05 -13.44 -0.41
N LEU A 28 -0.62 -14.56 -0.96
CA LEU A 28 -1.51 -15.61 -1.44
C LEU A 28 -1.29 -16.85 -0.59
N ALA A 29 -2.31 -17.24 0.17
CA ALA A 29 -2.23 -18.43 1.02
C ALA A 29 -2.31 -19.68 0.15
N ARG A 30 -1.39 -20.61 0.39
CA ARG A 30 -1.30 -21.84 -0.38
C ARG A 30 -1.81 -23.07 0.37
N ASP A 31 -1.95 -22.96 1.69
CA ASP A 31 -2.46 -24.03 2.54
C ASP A 31 -3.18 -23.44 3.75
N ARG A 32 -3.67 -24.32 4.63
CA ARG A 32 -4.42 -23.88 5.81
C ARG A 32 -3.57 -23.03 6.76
N ALA A 33 -2.32 -23.42 6.95
CA ALA A 33 -1.41 -22.67 7.83
C ALA A 33 -1.21 -21.25 7.32
N GLY A 34 -1.00 -21.12 6.01
CA GLY A 34 -0.87 -19.81 5.36
C GLY A 34 -2.14 -18.99 5.45
N PHE A 35 -3.29 -19.62 5.24
CA PHE A 35 -4.59 -18.96 5.33
C PHE A 35 -4.82 -18.36 6.72
N PHE A 36 -4.63 -19.14 7.77
CA PHE A 36 -4.83 -18.65 9.13
C PHE A 36 -3.81 -17.59 9.51
N TRP A 37 -2.55 -17.77 9.11
CA TRP A 37 -1.52 -16.78 9.36
C TRP A 37 -1.86 -15.45 8.67
N MET A 38 -2.25 -15.50 7.40
CA MET A 38 -2.58 -14.32 6.62
C MET A 38 -3.68 -13.49 7.29
N TRP A 39 -4.81 -14.12 7.58
CA TRP A 39 -5.93 -13.41 8.18
C TRP A 39 -5.68 -12.95 9.62
N LYS A 40 -4.86 -13.69 10.35
CA LYS A 40 -4.46 -13.30 11.68
C LYS A 40 -3.54 -12.09 11.69
N ASN A 41 -2.71 -11.94 10.66
CA ASN A 41 -1.62 -10.97 10.67
C ASN A 41 -1.79 -9.78 9.73
N VAL A 42 -2.65 -9.87 8.71
CA VAL A 42 -2.76 -8.82 7.69
C VAL A 42 -3.08 -7.44 8.28
N PHE A 43 -3.89 -7.40 9.33
CA PHE A 43 -4.31 -6.12 9.89
C PHE A 43 -3.19 -5.41 10.64
N TRP A 44 -2.37 -6.15 11.40
CA TRP A 44 -1.24 -5.50 12.05
C TRP A 44 -0.14 -5.13 11.06
N ILE A 45 0.02 -5.92 9.99
CA ILE A 45 0.97 -5.59 8.90
C ILE A 45 0.55 -4.28 8.25
N ARG A 46 -0.73 -4.14 7.94
CA ARG A 46 -1.27 -2.90 7.40
C ARG A 46 -1.02 -1.72 8.34
N SER A 47 -1.30 -1.91 9.62
CA SER A 47 -1.09 -0.87 10.62
C SER A 47 0.37 -0.46 10.73
N ALA A 48 1.27 -1.44 10.78
CA ALA A 48 2.71 -1.17 10.85
C ALA A 48 3.20 -0.42 9.62
N THR A 49 2.70 -0.80 8.44
CA THR A 49 3.06 -0.13 7.19
C THR A 49 2.56 1.32 7.20
N ALA A 50 1.32 1.53 7.62
CA ALA A 50 0.72 2.87 7.65
C ALA A 50 1.44 3.81 8.60
N LYS A 51 2.02 3.28 9.67
CA LYS A 51 2.75 4.07 10.68
C LYS A 51 4.21 4.27 10.33
N ALA A 52 4.71 3.60 9.31
CA ALA A 52 6.13 3.69 8.95
C ALA A 52 6.46 5.09 8.45
N GLU A 53 7.67 5.54 8.79
CA GLU A 53 8.14 6.85 8.34
C GLU A 53 8.15 6.91 6.82
N GLY A 54 7.61 7.99 6.27
CA GLY A 54 7.56 8.20 4.83
C GLY A 54 6.41 7.52 4.12
N CYS A 55 5.65 6.66 4.80
CA CYS A 55 4.45 6.06 4.22
C CYS A 55 3.32 7.09 4.22
N VAL A 56 2.81 7.37 3.03
CA VAL A 56 1.80 8.41 2.83
C VAL A 56 0.40 7.85 2.99
N GLN A 57 0.18 6.66 2.46
CA GLN A 57 -1.11 6.01 2.51
C GLN A 57 -0.94 4.51 2.24
N VAL A 58 -1.79 3.70 2.84
CA VAL A 58 -1.87 2.27 2.57
C VAL A 58 -3.31 1.93 2.21
N LYS A 59 -3.47 1.16 1.14
CA LYS A 59 -4.77 0.60 0.77
C LYS A 59 -4.64 -0.91 0.75
N THR A 60 -5.64 -1.59 1.28
CA THR A 60 -5.68 -3.05 1.31
C THR A 60 -6.88 -3.52 0.52
N GLY A 61 -6.65 -4.44 -0.41
CA GLY A 61 -7.70 -5.05 -1.20
C GLY A 61 -7.75 -6.54 -0.97
N ILE A 62 -8.94 -7.09 -0.92
CA ILE A 62 -9.15 -8.53 -0.81
C ILE A 62 -9.46 -9.05 -2.20
N CYS A 63 -8.55 -9.86 -2.75
CA CYS A 63 -8.71 -10.41 -4.10
C CYS A 63 -9.49 -11.71 -4.10
N GLY A 64 -9.65 -12.32 -2.92
CA GLY A 64 -10.37 -13.57 -2.72
C GLY A 64 -10.11 -14.06 -1.31
N PRO A 65 -10.67 -15.23 -0.92
CA PRO A 65 -10.50 -15.72 0.44
C PRO A 65 -9.05 -16.06 0.77
N ASN A 66 -8.22 -16.32 -0.24
CA ASN A 66 -6.84 -16.73 -0.06
C ASN A 66 -5.82 -15.65 -0.44
N GLU A 67 -6.27 -14.47 -0.86
CA GLU A 67 -5.34 -13.46 -1.37
C GLU A 67 -5.70 -12.05 -0.92
N VAL A 68 -4.70 -11.36 -0.39
CA VAL A 68 -4.81 -9.96 0.01
C VAL A 68 -3.68 -9.18 -0.65
N VAL A 69 -4.01 -8.02 -1.19
CA VAL A 69 -3.04 -7.11 -1.81
C VAL A 69 -3.02 -5.81 -1.02
N MET A 70 -1.82 -5.31 -0.77
CA MET A 70 -1.62 -3.98 -0.19
C MET A 70 -0.90 -3.09 -1.19
N VAL A 71 -1.39 -1.86 -1.31
CA VAL A 71 -0.74 -0.81 -2.07
C VAL A 71 -0.33 0.28 -1.09
N SER A 72 0.96 0.53 -0.98
CA SER A 72 1.47 1.56 -0.10
C SER A 72 2.20 2.62 -0.91
N TYR A 73 2.02 3.86 -0.50
CA TYR A 73 2.57 5.02 -1.19
C TYR A 73 3.62 5.65 -0.29
N TRP A 74 4.82 5.86 -0.84
CA TRP A 74 5.98 6.29 -0.06
C TRP A 74 6.53 7.59 -0.63
N ARG A 75 6.79 8.53 0.26
CA ARG A 75 7.36 9.82 -0.12
C ARG A 75 8.75 9.67 -0.71
N PHE A 76 9.54 8.78 -0.13
CA PHE A 76 10.91 8.50 -0.60
C PHE A 76 11.14 7.00 -0.66
N GLU A 77 11.81 6.54 -1.72
CA GLU A 77 12.22 5.14 -1.83
C GLU A 77 13.07 4.69 -0.64
N HIS A 78 13.89 5.60 -0.13
CA HIS A 78 14.72 5.34 1.03
C HIS A 78 13.89 4.88 2.24
N ASP A 79 12.74 5.51 2.47
CA ASP A 79 11.89 5.16 3.61
C ASP A 79 11.31 3.75 3.44
N LEU A 80 10.96 3.37 2.23
CA LEU A 80 10.50 2.00 1.94
C LEU A 80 11.61 0.98 2.25
N LYS A 81 12.83 1.27 1.83
CA LYS A 81 13.98 0.40 2.11
C LYS A 81 14.24 0.28 3.61
N GLN A 82 14.08 1.36 4.36
CA GLN A 82 14.21 1.32 5.81
C GLN A 82 13.14 0.45 6.45
N PHE A 83 11.92 0.50 5.94
CA PHE A 83 10.83 -0.35 6.42
C PHE A 83 11.17 -1.84 6.25
N PHE A 84 11.78 -2.21 5.14
CA PHE A 84 12.20 -3.60 4.90
C PHE A 84 13.26 -4.08 5.88
N ARG A 85 14.04 -3.17 6.46
CA ARG A 85 15.06 -3.50 7.46
C ARG A 85 14.52 -3.47 8.87
N GLY A 86 13.25 -3.10 9.05
CA GLY A 86 12.65 -2.91 10.35
C GLY A 86 12.10 -4.19 10.96
N GLU A 87 11.65 -4.06 12.19
CA GLU A 87 11.15 -5.17 12.98
C GLU A 87 9.88 -5.78 12.40
N ALA A 88 8.98 -4.93 11.88
CA ALA A 88 7.73 -5.43 11.31
C ALA A 88 7.99 -6.41 10.16
N HIS A 89 8.88 -6.04 9.24
CA HIS A 89 9.23 -6.91 8.12
C HIS A 89 9.93 -8.18 8.61
N ARG A 90 10.78 -8.07 9.63
CA ARG A 90 11.46 -9.22 10.21
C ARG A 90 10.46 -10.22 10.78
N GLN A 91 9.45 -9.73 11.51
CA GLN A 91 8.40 -10.60 12.06
C GLN A 91 7.61 -11.32 10.97
N MET A 92 7.29 -10.61 9.89
CA MET A 92 6.60 -11.22 8.76
C MET A 92 7.42 -12.36 8.16
N MET A 93 8.72 -12.14 8.00
CA MET A 93 9.59 -13.13 7.37
C MET A 93 9.85 -14.36 8.23
N GLN A 94 9.67 -14.27 9.54
CA GLN A 94 9.85 -15.42 10.43
C GLN A 94 8.94 -16.59 10.06
N PHE A 95 7.66 -16.29 9.80
CA PHE A 95 6.72 -17.34 9.39
C PHE A 95 7.11 -17.92 8.03
N VAL A 96 7.45 -17.07 7.08
CA VAL A 96 7.80 -17.49 5.72
C VAL A 96 9.01 -18.41 5.72
N MET A 97 10.00 -18.09 6.53
CA MET A 97 11.22 -18.90 6.62
C MET A 97 10.97 -20.28 7.22
N LYS A 98 10.03 -20.36 8.16
CA LYS A 98 9.65 -21.65 8.79
C LYS A 98 8.66 -22.45 7.94
N ASN A 99 7.88 -21.78 7.11
CA ASN A 99 6.82 -22.40 6.32
C ASN A 99 6.86 -21.90 4.88
N PRO A 100 7.94 -22.22 4.14
CA PRO A 100 8.17 -21.59 2.83
C PRO A 100 7.13 -21.91 1.76
N ASN A 101 6.35 -22.97 1.95
CA ASN A 101 5.34 -23.37 0.97
C ASN A 101 3.92 -22.92 1.36
N SER A 102 3.75 -22.27 2.51
CA SER A 102 2.42 -21.88 2.99
C SER A 102 1.91 -20.59 2.39
N LEU A 103 2.80 -19.71 1.95
CA LEU A 103 2.45 -18.42 1.36
C LEU A 103 3.21 -18.21 0.05
N CYS A 104 2.51 -17.66 -0.92
CA CYS A 104 3.15 -17.04 -2.08
C CYS A 104 3.18 -15.54 -1.81
N LEU A 105 4.37 -14.99 -1.73
CA LEU A 105 4.56 -13.55 -1.54
C LEU A 105 5.07 -12.94 -2.83
N TYR A 106 4.53 -11.79 -3.19
CA TYR A 106 5.03 -11.05 -4.34
C TYR A 106 5.02 -9.56 -4.03
N ASN A 107 5.93 -8.85 -4.65
CA ASN A 107 5.97 -7.39 -4.54
C ASN A 107 6.59 -6.78 -5.77
N GLU A 108 6.16 -5.57 -6.05
CA GLU A 108 6.67 -4.76 -7.14
C GLU A 108 6.68 -3.30 -6.71
N THR A 109 7.67 -2.56 -7.17
CA THR A 109 7.79 -1.14 -6.85
C THR A 109 7.68 -0.33 -8.13
N TYR A 110 6.83 0.67 -8.13
CA TYR A 110 6.54 1.50 -9.29
C TYR A 110 6.77 2.97 -8.96
N ARG A 111 7.10 3.74 -9.99
CA ARG A 111 7.18 5.20 -9.88
C ARG A 111 6.07 5.84 -10.69
N PRO A 112 5.41 6.88 -10.17
CA PRO A 112 4.44 7.63 -10.95
C PRO A 112 5.13 8.27 -12.17
N GLN A 113 4.50 8.16 -13.32
CA GLN A 113 5.01 8.78 -14.56
C GLN A 113 4.10 9.87 -15.08
N TYR A 114 2.81 9.76 -14.79
CA TYR A 114 1.81 10.67 -15.33
C TYR A 114 1.03 11.33 -14.20
N SER A 115 0.31 12.38 -14.54
CA SER A 115 -0.55 13.05 -13.58
C SER A 115 -1.67 12.15 -13.09
N GLY A 116 -2.00 12.26 -11.81
CA GLY A 116 -3.16 11.61 -11.25
C GLY A 116 -4.40 12.49 -11.36
N LYS A 117 -5.56 11.86 -11.48
CA LYS A 117 -6.84 12.56 -11.53
C LYS A 117 -7.69 12.15 -10.34
N TYR A 118 -8.35 13.10 -9.72
CA TYR A 118 -9.08 12.89 -8.47
C TYR A 118 -10.39 13.66 -8.54
N SER A 119 -11.46 13.05 -8.05
CA SER A 119 -12.79 13.69 -8.10
C SER A 119 -13.14 14.42 -6.80
N HIS A 120 -12.54 14.03 -5.71
CA HIS A 120 -12.81 14.59 -4.39
C HIS A 120 -11.47 14.84 -3.69
N GLU A 121 -11.27 14.30 -2.50
CA GLU A 121 -10.00 14.45 -1.82
C GLU A 121 -8.89 13.65 -2.52
N PRO A 122 -7.63 14.08 -2.39
CA PRO A 122 -6.51 13.33 -2.95
C PRO A 122 -6.42 11.92 -2.35
N GLN A 123 -6.02 10.97 -3.17
CA GLN A 123 -5.79 9.60 -2.77
C GLN A 123 -4.39 9.19 -3.19
N GLY A 124 -3.87 8.13 -2.56
CA GLY A 124 -2.58 7.58 -2.94
C GLY A 124 -1.46 8.60 -2.83
N MET A 125 -0.65 8.72 -3.89
CA MET A 125 0.49 9.63 -3.89
C MET A 125 0.08 11.10 -3.71
N ALA A 126 -1.10 11.45 -4.17
CA ALA A 126 -1.57 12.82 -4.08
C ALA A 126 -1.90 13.25 -2.65
N THR A 127 -1.95 12.34 -1.68
CA THR A 127 -2.15 12.70 -0.28
C THR A 127 -0.99 13.52 0.28
N LEU A 128 0.14 13.59 -0.44
CA LEU A 128 1.22 14.52 -0.11
C LEU A 128 0.81 15.98 -0.29
N TYR A 129 -0.31 16.23 -0.96
CA TYR A 129 -0.80 17.57 -1.23
C TYR A 129 -2.19 17.79 -0.65
N PRO A 130 -2.38 17.67 0.67
CA PRO A 130 -3.72 17.79 1.26
C PRO A 130 -4.37 19.15 1.04
N SER A 131 -3.58 20.21 0.81
CA SER A 131 -4.09 21.54 0.55
C SER A 131 -4.86 21.65 -0.76
N LEU A 132 -4.72 20.68 -1.65
CA LEU A 132 -5.45 20.63 -2.91
C LEU A 132 -6.79 19.92 -2.80
N ALA A 133 -7.04 19.29 -1.67
CA ALA A 133 -8.31 18.60 -1.39
C ALA A 133 -9.36 19.64 -0.96
N LYS A 134 -10.15 20.08 -1.89
CA LYS A 134 -11.23 21.02 -1.59
C LYS A 134 -12.57 20.47 -2.05
#